data_b01fd96f22bd00425d56c7f9e028a23b
#
_entry.id   b01fd96f22bd00425d56c7f9e028a23b
#
_cell.length_a   1.000
_cell.length_b   1.000
_cell.length_c   1.000
_cell.angle_alpha   90.00
_cell.angle_beta   90.00
_cell.angle_gamma   90.00
#
_symmetry.space_group_name_H-M   'P 1'
#
loop_
_entity.id
_entity.type
_entity.pdbx_description
1 polymer ?
#
loop_
_entity_poly.entity_id
_entity_poly.type
_entity_poly.pdbx_seq_one_letter_code
_entity_poly.pdbx_strand_id
1 'polypeptide(L)'
;MVQPDNLEPKMILFVEDESLSRRAFAQILRAKGYQVAEAQNGVEALEVLNTGTEVLIKKAFDLVITDLVLPGLHGVNLIHQIRARWPKMPIIVISGYLPETPGKVILEGFAEFIQKPIDPAALIAAVRRLLPEKV
;
A
#
# COMPACT_ATOMS: atom_id res chain seq x y z
N MET A 1 -15.71 -7.06 -26.47
CA MET A 1 -15.32 -8.21 -25.65
C MET A 1 -14.39 -7.75 -24.55
N VAL A 2 -14.65 -8.19 -23.34
CA VAL A 2 -13.82 -7.83 -22.20
C VAL A 2 -12.54 -8.66 -22.22
N GLN A 3 -11.40 -8.02 -22.09
CA GLN A 3 -10.13 -8.72 -22.03
C GLN A 3 -9.97 -9.39 -20.67
N PRO A 4 -9.41 -10.59 -20.60
CA PRO A 4 -9.23 -11.26 -19.32
C PRO A 4 -8.43 -10.44 -18.31
N ASP A 5 -7.40 -9.74 -18.74
CA ASP A 5 -6.58 -8.91 -17.86
C ASP A 5 -7.34 -7.72 -17.28
N ASN A 6 -8.39 -7.26 -17.97
CA ASN A 6 -9.24 -6.17 -17.44
C ASN A 6 -10.11 -6.65 -16.31
N LEU A 7 -10.27 -7.96 -16.15
CA LEU A 7 -11.06 -8.56 -15.08
C LEU A 7 -10.24 -8.91 -13.85
N GLU A 8 -8.92 -8.89 -13.98
CA GLU A 8 -8.07 -9.20 -12.86
C GLU A 8 -8.07 -8.05 -11.85
N PRO A 9 -8.39 -8.35 -10.58
CA PRO A 9 -8.35 -7.31 -9.57
C PRO A 9 -6.92 -6.86 -9.32
N LYS A 10 -6.78 -5.59 -8.98
CA LYS A 10 -5.50 -5.04 -8.57
C LYS A 10 -5.15 -5.53 -7.18
N MET A 11 -3.88 -5.72 -6.93
CA MET A 11 -3.36 -6.28 -5.70
C MET A 11 -2.72 -5.21 -4.85
N ILE A 12 -3.21 -5.05 -3.63
CA ILE A 12 -2.73 -4.03 -2.71
C ILE A 12 -2.11 -4.70 -1.49
N LEU A 13 -0.96 -4.21 -1.05
CA LEU A 13 -0.39 -4.57 0.24
C LEU A 13 -0.70 -3.45 1.23
N PHE A 14 -1.38 -3.78 2.31
CA PHE A 14 -1.74 -2.82 3.36
C PHE A 14 -0.92 -3.12 4.62
N VAL A 15 -0.06 -2.18 5.00
CA VAL A 15 0.86 -2.34 6.12
C VAL A 15 0.44 -1.42 7.26
N GLU A 16 0.00 -1.99 8.37
CA GLU A 16 -0.48 -1.25 9.54
C GLU A 16 -0.35 -2.16 10.75
N ASP A 17 0.25 -1.68 11.82
CA ASP A 17 0.45 -2.50 13.02
C ASP A 17 -0.81 -2.67 13.86
N GLU A 18 -1.74 -1.74 13.80
CA GLU A 18 -2.99 -1.86 14.54
C GLU A 18 -3.97 -2.76 13.79
N SER A 19 -4.26 -3.92 14.38
CA SER A 19 -5.01 -4.96 13.67
C SER A 19 -6.44 -4.58 13.33
N LEU A 20 -7.14 -3.84 14.21
CA LEU A 20 -8.53 -3.46 13.94
C LEU A 20 -8.60 -2.50 12.76
N SER A 21 -7.74 -1.50 12.76
CA SER A 21 -7.67 -0.53 11.67
C SER A 21 -7.27 -1.21 10.37
N ARG A 22 -6.24 -2.05 10.42
CA ARG A 22 -5.75 -2.77 9.24
C ARG A 22 -6.86 -3.60 8.61
N ARG A 23 -7.55 -4.40 9.42
CA ARG A 23 -8.61 -5.26 8.90
C ARG A 23 -9.80 -4.48 8.37
N ALA A 24 -10.17 -3.41 9.06
CA ALA A 24 -11.30 -2.60 8.64
C ALA A 24 -11.04 -1.98 7.26
N PHE A 25 -9.89 -1.38 7.06
CA PHE A 25 -9.59 -0.75 5.78
C PHE A 25 -9.32 -1.77 4.69
N ALA A 26 -8.73 -2.91 5.03
CA ALA A 26 -8.57 -3.99 4.07
C ALA A 26 -9.93 -4.46 3.55
N GLN A 27 -10.92 -4.61 4.44
CA GLN A 27 -12.26 -5.01 4.04
C GLN A 27 -12.94 -3.96 3.16
N ILE A 28 -12.74 -2.69 3.48
CA ILE A 28 -13.29 -1.61 2.66
C ILE A 28 -12.73 -1.69 1.23
N LEU A 29 -11.43 -1.89 1.12
CA LEU A 29 -10.79 -2.00 -0.19
C LEU A 29 -11.24 -3.26 -0.94
N ARG A 30 -11.36 -4.38 -0.23
CA ARG A 30 -11.87 -5.61 -0.85
C ARG A 30 -13.28 -5.44 -1.37
N ALA A 31 -14.11 -4.71 -0.64
CA ALA A 31 -15.48 -4.43 -1.06
C ALA A 31 -15.53 -3.58 -2.34
N LYS A 32 -14.46 -2.86 -2.64
CA LYS A 32 -14.35 -2.08 -3.88
C LYS A 32 -13.73 -2.87 -5.04
N GLY A 33 -13.46 -4.15 -4.83
CA GLY A 33 -12.97 -5.02 -5.90
C GLY A 33 -11.47 -5.26 -5.91
N TYR A 34 -10.74 -4.75 -4.92
CA TYR A 34 -9.30 -4.99 -4.85
C TYR A 34 -8.99 -6.27 -4.08
N GLN A 35 -7.90 -6.91 -4.44
CA GLN A 35 -7.32 -7.94 -3.58
C GLN A 35 -6.36 -7.25 -2.62
N VAL A 36 -6.39 -7.66 -1.36
CA VAL A 36 -5.59 -7.01 -0.33
C VAL A 36 -4.87 -8.05 0.50
N ALA A 37 -3.56 -7.94 0.56
CA ALA A 37 -2.76 -8.67 1.53
C ALA A 37 -2.44 -7.71 2.67
N GLU A 38 -2.36 -8.23 3.89
CA GLU A 38 -2.13 -7.44 5.09
C GLU A 38 -0.77 -7.77 5.68
N ALA A 39 -0.11 -6.77 6.23
CA ALA A 39 1.12 -6.94 6.98
C ALA A 39 1.09 -6.04 8.20
N GLN A 40 1.62 -6.51 9.31
CA GLN A 40 1.55 -5.76 10.57
C GLN A 40 2.82 -4.97 10.86
N ASN A 41 3.87 -5.19 10.08
CA ASN A 41 5.13 -4.47 10.25
C ASN A 41 5.92 -4.50 8.94
N GLY A 42 7.03 -3.76 8.92
CA GLY A 42 7.83 -3.65 7.71
C GLY A 42 8.52 -4.93 7.30
N VAL A 43 8.95 -5.74 8.27
CA VAL A 43 9.60 -7.01 7.97
C VAL A 43 8.61 -7.97 7.29
N GLU A 44 7.42 -8.09 7.87
CA GLU A 44 6.38 -8.92 7.27
C GLU A 44 5.98 -8.40 5.89
N ALA A 45 5.91 -7.07 5.72
CA ALA A 45 5.61 -6.48 4.43
C ALA A 45 6.62 -6.92 3.36
N LEU A 46 7.90 -6.87 3.69
CA LEU A 46 8.93 -7.29 2.76
C LEU A 46 8.86 -8.79 2.47
N GLU A 47 8.56 -9.59 3.46
CA GLU A 47 8.37 -11.02 3.25
C GLU A 47 7.22 -11.28 2.27
N VAL A 48 6.09 -10.59 2.48
CA VAL A 48 4.93 -10.74 1.61
C VAL A 48 5.26 -10.30 0.18
N LEU A 49 5.96 -9.19 0.04
CA LEU A 49 6.35 -8.70 -1.29
C LEU A 49 7.27 -9.68 -2.00
N ASN A 50 8.18 -10.29 -1.28
CA ASN A 50 9.13 -11.22 -1.88
C ASN A 50 8.55 -12.58 -2.19
N THR A 51 7.77 -13.15 -1.25
CA THR A 51 7.26 -14.51 -1.40
C THR A 51 5.93 -14.57 -2.14
N GLY A 52 5.11 -13.54 -1.99
CA GLY A 52 3.80 -13.50 -2.63
C GLY A 52 3.87 -13.57 -4.14
N THR A 53 4.96 -13.11 -4.72
CA THR A 53 5.13 -13.13 -6.17
C THR A 53 5.54 -14.48 -6.72
N GLU A 54 5.98 -15.38 -5.88
CA GLU A 54 6.55 -16.65 -6.33
C GLU A 54 5.63 -17.84 -6.25
N VAL A 55 4.76 -17.91 -5.25
CA VAL A 55 4.09 -19.18 -4.94
C VAL A 55 2.59 -19.16 -5.17
N LEU A 56 1.89 -18.24 -4.53
CA LEU A 56 0.43 -18.25 -4.53
C LEU A 56 -0.17 -17.15 -5.38
N ILE A 57 0.59 -16.09 -5.58
CA ILE A 57 0.12 -14.92 -6.31
C ILE A 57 0.95 -14.83 -7.58
N LYS A 58 0.33 -15.12 -8.69
CA LYS A 58 0.99 -15.04 -9.99
C LYS A 58 1.24 -13.61 -10.41
N LYS A 59 0.66 -12.67 -9.70
CA LYS A 59 0.71 -11.27 -10.06
C LYS A 59 1.43 -10.48 -8.97
N ALA A 60 2.32 -9.59 -9.39
CA ALA A 60 3.01 -8.69 -8.48
C ALA A 60 2.00 -7.71 -7.87
N PHE A 61 2.38 -7.13 -6.73
CA PHE A 61 1.57 -6.08 -6.13
C PHE A 61 1.53 -4.85 -7.03
N ASP A 62 0.39 -4.19 -7.02
CA ASP A 62 0.16 -2.98 -7.81
C ASP A 62 0.30 -1.71 -6.97
N LEU A 63 0.19 -1.82 -5.65
CA LEU A 63 0.20 -0.67 -4.75
C LEU A 63 0.57 -1.13 -3.35
N VAL A 64 1.35 -0.33 -2.66
CA VAL A 64 1.63 -0.51 -1.23
C VAL A 64 1.05 0.68 -0.48
N ILE A 65 0.28 0.39 0.57
CA ILE A 65 -0.22 1.39 1.51
C ILE A 65 0.46 1.09 2.83
N THR A 66 1.19 2.03 3.39
CA THR A 66 1.94 1.78 4.61
C THR A 66 1.86 2.93 5.59
N ASP A 67 1.79 2.59 6.87
CA ASP A 67 2.00 3.56 7.92
C ASP A 67 3.48 3.98 7.93
N LEU A 68 3.73 5.19 8.32
CA LEU A 68 5.09 5.71 8.43
C LEU A 68 5.76 5.24 9.73
N VAL A 69 4.96 5.05 10.77
CA VAL A 69 5.48 4.61 12.08
C VAL A 69 5.10 3.16 12.28
N LEU A 70 6.08 2.28 12.16
CA LEU A 70 5.89 0.83 12.29
C LEU A 70 6.90 0.28 13.29
N PRO A 71 6.52 -0.75 14.06
CA PRO A 71 7.51 -1.43 14.91
C PRO A 71 8.55 -2.16 14.07
N GLY A 72 9.76 -2.22 14.59
CA GLY A 72 10.86 -2.89 13.89
C GLY A 72 11.40 -2.06 12.75
N LEU A 73 11.07 -2.43 11.54
CA LEU A 73 11.49 -1.68 10.36
C LEU A 73 10.57 -0.48 10.18
N HIS A 74 11.12 0.72 10.33
CA HIS A 74 10.35 1.95 10.18
C HIS A 74 9.82 2.13 8.75
N GLY A 75 8.67 2.81 8.63
CA GLY A 75 8.04 3.02 7.35
C GLY A 75 8.93 3.70 6.32
N VAL A 76 9.78 4.62 6.74
CA VAL A 76 10.73 5.27 5.83
C VAL A 76 11.71 4.26 5.25
N ASN A 77 12.23 3.37 6.08
CA ASN A 77 13.15 2.33 5.62
C ASN A 77 12.45 1.34 4.71
N LEU A 78 11.20 1.00 5.04
CA LEU A 78 10.40 0.14 4.18
C LEU A 78 10.22 0.77 2.80
N ILE A 79 9.88 2.05 2.76
CA ILE A 79 9.72 2.79 1.49
C ILE A 79 11.01 2.74 0.68
N HIS A 80 12.15 2.96 1.32
CA HIS A 80 13.44 2.92 0.64
C HIS A 80 13.73 1.54 0.03
N GLN A 81 13.44 0.48 0.77
CA GLN A 81 13.67 -0.87 0.28
C GLN A 81 12.73 -1.24 -0.85
N ILE A 82 11.47 -0.83 -0.75
CA ILE A 82 10.51 -1.05 -1.82
C ILE A 82 10.97 -0.31 -3.07
N ARG A 83 11.36 0.95 -2.91
CA ARG A 83 11.77 1.78 -4.03
C ARG A 83 13.03 1.25 -4.72
N ALA A 84 13.93 0.64 -3.95
CA ALA A 84 15.14 0.06 -4.51
C ALA A 84 14.85 -1.15 -5.39
N ARG A 85 13.87 -1.97 -5.02
CA ARG A 85 13.53 -3.19 -5.77
C ARG A 85 12.44 -2.99 -6.79
N TRP A 86 11.50 -2.12 -6.50
CA TRP A 86 10.36 -1.84 -7.39
C TRP A 86 10.27 -0.33 -7.58
N PRO A 87 11.12 0.22 -8.47
CA PRO A 87 11.23 1.69 -8.60
C PRO A 87 9.95 2.40 -9.00
N LYS A 88 9.02 1.69 -9.62
CA LYS A 88 7.77 2.30 -10.09
C LYS A 88 6.56 1.93 -9.24
N MET A 89 6.77 1.21 -8.14
CA MET A 89 5.65 0.82 -7.27
C MET A 89 5.01 2.06 -6.66
N PRO A 90 3.71 2.29 -6.89
CA PRO A 90 3.03 3.38 -6.19
C PRO A 90 2.95 3.08 -4.70
N ILE A 91 3.19 4.08 -3.89
CA ILE A 91 3.14 3.95 -2.43
C ILE A 91 2.29 5.07 -1.87
N ILE A 92 1.28 4.70 -1.07
CA ILE A 92 0.52 5.64 -0.26
C ILE A 92 1.04 5.54 1.17
N VAL A 93 1.44 6.67 1.74
CA VAL A 93 1.88 6.73 3.12
C VAL A 93 0.75 7.25 3.98
N ILE A 94 0.51 6.58 5.10
CA ILE A 94 -0.50 6.97 6.08
C ILE A 94 0.22 7.30 7.37
N SER A 95 -0.10 8.43 7.99
CA SER A 95 0.48 8.77 9.29
C SER A 95 -0.39 9.74 10.05
N GLY A 96 -0.41 9.58 11.38
CA GLY A 96 -1.01 10.56 12.27
C GLY A 96 -0.10 11.74 12.51
N TYR A 97 1.10 11.65 12.02
CA TYR A 97 2.14 12.63 12.23
C TYR A 97 2.50 13.31 10.90
N LEU A 98 2.30 14.62 10.87
CA LEU A 98 2.78 15.43 9.74
C LEU A 98 4.17 15.92 10.12
N PRO A 99 5.22 15.46 9.46
CA PRO A 99 6.54 16.03 9.69
C PRO A 99 6.51 17.50 9.29
N GLU A 100 7.07 18.37 10.14
CA GLU A 100 7.11 19.82 9.89
C GLU A 100 7.81 20.15 8.59
N THR A 101 8.82 19.41 8.30
CA THR A 101 9.38 19.35 6.98
C THR A 101 9.12 17.94 6.54
N PRO A 102 8.19 17.72 5.61
CA PRO A 102 8.17 16.44 4.95
C PRO A 102 9.56 16.30 4.40
N GLY A 103 10.38 15.55 5.12
CA GLY A 103 11.76 15.41 4.75
C GLY A 103 11.84 15.08 3.29
N LYS A 104 12.81 15.61 2.60
CA LYS A 104 13.01 15.30 1.19
C LYS A 104 12.94 13.80 0.94
N VAL A 105 13.37 13.05 1.93
CA VAL A 105 13.35 11.59 1.91
C VAL A 105 11.95 11.02 1.77
N ILE A 106 10.97 11.64 2.44
CA ILE A 106 9.60 11.17 2.39
C ILE A 106 8.97 11.52 1.06
N LEU A 107 9.19 12.74 0.58
CA LEU A 107 8.59 13.20 -0.66
C LEU A 107 9.09 12.46 -1.90
N GLU A 108 10.28 11.90 -1.84
CA GLU A 108 10.86 11.21 -2.99
C GLU A 108 10.46 9.74 -3.10
N GLY A 109 9.92 9.17 -2.03
CA GLY A 109 9.66 7.74 -1.97
C GLY A 109 8.23 7.31 -2.16
N PHE A 110 7.27 8.24 -2.15
CA PHE A 110 5.86 7.85 -2.21
C PHE A 110 5.06 8.77 -3.12
N ALA A 111 3.89 8.27 -3.55
CA ALA A 111 3.03 8.97 -4.48
C ALA A 111 2.00 9.86 -3.79
N GLU A 112 1.44 9.43 -2.66
CA GLU A 112 0.43 10.18 -1.92
C GLU A 112 0.59 9.99 -0.43
N PHE A 113 0.12 10.98 0.32
CA PHE A 113 0.13 10.96 1.78
C PHE A 113 -1.28 11.16 2.29
N ILE A 114 -1.69 10.34 3.27
CA ILE A 114 -2.99 10.45 3.92
C ILE A 114 -2.77 10.57 5.42
N GLN A 115 -3.32 11.62 6.00
CA GLN A 115 -3.22 11.84 7.43
C GLN A 115 -4.26 11.04 8.18
N LYS A 116 -3.86 10.46 9.31
CA LYS A 116 -4.82 9.82 10.22
C LYS A 116 -5.58 10.88 11.01
N PRO A 117 -6.82 10.62 11.38
CA PRO A 117 -7.59 9.40 11.11
C PRO A 117 -7.95 9.29 9.63
N ILE A 118 -7.92 8.07 9.13
CA ILE A 118 -8.15 7.83 7.71
C ILE A 118 -9.63 8.03 7.38
N ASP A 119 -9.89 8.91 6.43
CA ASP A 119 -11.20 9.01 5.83
C ASP A 119 -11.31 7.94 4.74
N PRO A 120 -12.25 6.99 4.88
CA PRO A 120 -12.37 5.93 3.88
C PRO A 120 -12.55 6.45 2.45
N ALA A 121 -13.32 7.51 2.27
CA ALA A 121 -13.53 8.08 0.94
C ALA A 121 -12.22 8.64 0.37
N ALA A 122 -11.41 9.29 1.20
CA ALA A 122 -10.12 9.82 0.78
C ALA A 122 -9.16 8.70 0.39
N LEU A 123 -9.15 7.61 1.16
CA LEU A 123 -8.31 6.47 0.84
C LEU A 123 -8.71 5.84 -0.50
N ILE A 124 -10.00 5.60 -0.69
CA ILE A 124 -10.49 5.03 -1.94
C ILE A 124 -10.17 5.94 -3.12
N ALA A 125 -10.33 7.25 -2.95
CA ALA A 125 -10.00 8.19 -4.02
C ALA A 125 -8.53 8.14 -4.39
N ALA A 126 -7.64 8.06 -3.39
CA ALA A 126 -6.21 7.97 -3.64
C ALA A 126 -5.85 6.67 -4.37
N VAL A 127 -6.44 5.56 -3.94
CA VAL A 127 -6.21 4.28 -4.60
C VAL A 127 -6.66 4.33 -6.06
N ARG A 128 -7.83 4.91 -6.32
CA ARG A 128 -8.34 5.02 -7.69
C ARG A 128 -7.46 5.90 -8.57
N ARG A 129 -6.87 6.95 -8.00
CA ARG A 129 -5.96 7.80 -8.77
C ARG A 129 -4.72 7.04 -9.20
N LEU A 130 -4.21 6.18 -8.33
CA LEU A 130 -2.97 5.44 -8.60
C LEU A 130 -3.22 4.15 -9.36
N LEU A 131 -4.42 3.59 -9.25
CA LEU A 131 -4.81 2.36 -9.92
C LEU A 131 -6.08 2.59 -10.73
N PRO A 132 -6.02 3.40 -11.79
CA PRO A 132 -7.22 3.70 -12.56
C PRO A 132 -7.76 2.45 -13.23
N GLU A 133 -9.08 2.37 -13.31
CA GLU A 133 -9.72 1.29 -14.01
C GLU A 133 -9.45 1.39 -15.51
N LYS A 134 -9.23 0.25 -16.12
CA LYS A 134 -9.12 0.21 -17.57
C LYS A 134 -10.51 0.33 -18.18
N VAL A 135 -10.62 1.19 -19.13
CA VAL A 135 -11.87 1.39 -19.87
C VAL A 135 -11.91 0.51 -21.10
#